data_d11727deb57ec508d90369ac1cd4962a
#
_entry.id   d11727deb57ec508d90369ac1cd4962a
#
_cell.length_a   1.000
_cell.length_b   1.000
_cell.length_c   1.000
_cell.angle_alpha   90.00
_cell.angle_beta   90.00
_cell.angle_gamma   90.00
#
_symmetry.space_group_name_H-M   'P 1'
#
loop_
_entity.id
_entity.type
_entity.pdbx_description
1 polymer ?
#
loop_
_entity_poly.entity_id
_entity_poly.type
_entity_poly.pdbx_seq_one_letter_code
_entity_poly.pdbx_strand_id
1 'polypeptide(L)'
;WVTVRDRRIQHFSTYMTGEFYQLLRHHSLLARTLPQTEGDPDSEAFEQGVSRALAGGGLLHNAFGTRTLALFECVPATRLTDYLSGLVIGEEVRQQAATVEGPLWIIGANSLTSRYQQALSLAGLPARVAPGQASWQALWHLYKSL
;
A
#
# COMPACT_ATOMS: atom_id res chain seq x y z
N TRP A 1 -6.91 -3.84 -8.12
CA TRP A 1 -7.82 -4.81 -7.50
C TRP A 1 -8.68 -5.45 -8.57
N VAL A 2 -8.86 -6.75 -8.50
CA VAL A 2 -9.66 -7.50 -9.47
C VAL A 2 -10.55 -8.49 -8.72
N THR A 3 -11.84 -8.46 -9.01
CA THR A 3 -12.79 -9.45 -8.51
C THR A 3 -13.04 -10.49 -9.60
N VAL A 4 -12.75 -11.75 -9.30
CA VAL A 4 -12.97 -12.87 -10.21
C VAL A 4 -14.02 -13.80 -9.62
N ARG A 5 -15.06 -14.13 -10.40
CA ARG A 5 -16.08 -15.10 -10.05
C ARG A 5 -16.37 -15.95 -11.28
N ASP A 6 -16.45 -17.27 -11.12
CA ASP A 6 -16.71 -18.22 -12.21
C ASP A 6 -15.73 -18.07 -13.39
N ARG A 7 -14.43 -17.87 -13.09
CA ARG A 7 -13.34 -17.61 -14.06
C ARG A 7 -13.56 -16.37 -14.93
N ARG A 8 -14.37 -15.42 -14.49
CA ARG A 8 -14.60 -14.15 -15.19
C ARG A 8 -14.27 -12.99 -14.29
N ILE A 9 -13.66 -11.95 -14.85
CA ILE A 9 -13.49 -10.67 -14.17
C ILE A 9 -14.86 -10.02 -14.06
N GLN A 10 -15.32 -9.79 -12.83
CA GLN A 10 -16.58 -9.11 -12.54
C GLN A 10 -16.39 -7.61 -12.38
N HIS A 11 -15.28 -7.24 -11.73
CA HIS A 11 -14.95 -5.85 -11.46
C HIS A 11 -13.43 -5.69 -11.36
N PHE A 12 -12.94 -4.49 -11.70
CA PHE A 12 -11.58 -4.09 -11.38
C PHE A 12 -11.51 -2.61 -11.00
N SER A 13 -10.54 -2.28 -10.16
CA SER A 13 -10.20 -0.91 -9.77
C SER A 13 -8.69 -0.72 -9.83
N THR A 14 -8.26 0.44 -10.28
CA THR A 14 -6.85 0.81 -10.34
C THR A 14 -6.57 1.97 -9.39
N TYR A 15 -5.40 1.94 -8.78
CA TYR A 15 -4.93 2.98 -7.87
C TYR A 15 -3.52 3.42 -8.27
N MET A 16 -3.29 4.72 -8.22
CA MET A 16 -1.95 5.28 -8.48
C MET A 16 -1.11 5.39 -7.21
N THR A 17 -1.29 4.46 -6.28
CA THR A 17 -0.73 4.50 -4.92
C THR A 17 0.78 4.67 -4.91
N GLY A 18 1.51 3.89 -5.72
CA GLY A 18 2.96 3.98 -5.82
C GLY A 18 3.44 5.29 -6.43
N GLU A 19 2.79 5.76 -7.50
CA GLU A 19 3.10 7.03 -8.13
C GLU A 19 2.79 8.20 -7.19
N PHE A 20 1.65 8.16 -6.52
CA PHE A 20 1.27 9.20 -5.56
C PHE A 20 2.23 9.27 -4.38
N TYR A 21 2.67 8.12 -3.86
CA TYR A 21 3.72 8.08 -2.84
C TYR A 21 5.02 8.76 -3.32
N GLN A 22 5.47 8.47 -4.54
CA GLN A 22 6.67 9.09 -5.11
C GLN A 22 6.50 10.60 -5.29
N LEU A 23 5.34 11.06 -5.76
CA LEU A 23 5.03 12.48 -5.87
C LEU A 23 5.07 13.19 -4.51
N LEU A 24 4.45 12.60 -3.49
CA LEU A 24 4.47 13.14 -2.14
C LEU A 24 5.89 13.21 -1.58
N ARG A 25 6.65 12.14 -1.75
CA ARG A 25 8.01 12.00 -1.21
C ARG A 25 9.00 12.94 -1.85
N HIS A 26 8.95 13.16 -3.17
CA HIS A 26 9.99 13.86 -3.91
C HIS A 26 9.57 15.22 -4.46
N HIS A 27 8.28 15.45 -4.70
CA HIS A 27 7.79 16.61 -5.43
C HIS A 27 6.77 17.45 -4.66
N SER A 28 6.52 17.14 -3.39
CA SER A 28 5.63 17.92 -2.54
C SER A 28 6.37 18.69 -1.45
N LEU A 29 5.63 19.45 -0.64
CA LEU A 29 6.19 20.10 0.56
C LEU A 29 6.70 19.08 1.59
N LEU A 30 6.24 17.84 1.56
CA LEU A 30 6.72 16.77 2.43
C LEU A 30 8.18 16.42 2.15
N ALA A 31 8.62 16.53 0.90
CA ALA A 31 10.00 16.27 0.50
C ALA A 31 11.05 17.04 1.33
N ARG A 32 10.65 18.20 1.90
CA ARG A 32 11.53 19.03 2.74
C ARG A 32 11.70 18.50 4.18
N THR A 33 10.84 17.57 4.59
CA THR A 33 10.83 17.01 5.95
C THR A 33 11.15 15.52 5.97
N LEU A 34 11.18 14.89 4.81
CA LEU A 34 11.52 13.47 4.67
C LEU A 34 13.01 13.29 4.36
N PRO A 35 13.64 12.20 4.82
CA PRO A 35 15.03 11.91 4.49
C PRO A 35 15.18 11.66 2.98
N GLN A 36 16.28 12.17 2.42
CA GLN A 36 16.59 12.03 0.99
C GLN A 36 16.99 10.59 0.61
N THR A 37 17.59 9.88 1.54
CA THR A 37 17.98 8.46 1.38
C THR A 37 16.99 7.54 2.08
N GLU A 38 16.79 6.37 1.53
CA GLU A 38 16.04 5.31 2.23
C GLU A 38 16.91 4.76 3.35
N GLY A 39 16.33 4.69 4.55
CA GLY A 39 16.89 3.97 5.67
C GLY A 39 16.48 2.49 5.67
N ASP A 40 16.83 1.79 6.73
CA ASP A 40 16.30 0.45 6.97
C ASP A 40 14.78 0.51 7.14
N PRO A 41 14.04 -0.50 6.64
CA PRO A 41 12.58 -0.54 6.75
C PRO A 41 12.11 -0.51 8.21
N ASP A 42 11.21 0.41 8.54
CA ASP A 42 10.58 0.53 9.86
C ASP A 42 9.14 0.03 9.81
N SER A 43 8.94 -1.23 10.21
CA SER A 43 7.64 -1.88 10.22
C SER A 43 6.66 -1.21 11.18
N GLU A 44 7.11 -0.72 12.34
CA GLU A 44 6.25 -0.05 13.30
C GLU A 44 5.74 1.29 12.77
N ALA A 45 6.61 2.09 12.14
CA ALA A 45 6.21 3.34 11.52
C ALA A 45 5.23 3.11 10.36
N PHE A 46 5.46 2.07 9.55
CA PHE A 46 4.53 1.65 8.51
C PHE A 46 3.15 1.29 9.08
N GLU A 47 3.09 0.47 10.13
CA GLU A 47 1.85 0.09 10.81
C GLU A 47 1.10 1.28 11.41
N GLN A 48 1.82 2.24 11.97
CA GLN A 48 1.24 3.49 12.47
C GLN A 48 0.58 4.28 11.33
N GLY A 49 1.23 4.38 10.17
CA GLY A 49 0.68 5.00 8.97
C GLY A 49 -0.58 4.31 8.46
N VAL A 50 -0.56 2.97 8.37
CA VAL A 50 -1.74 2.17 7.98
C VAL A 50 -2.88 2.39 8.96
N SER A 51 -2.62 2.28 10.26
CA SER A 51 -3.63 2.45 11.31
C SER A 51 -4.25 3.84 11.26
N ARG A 52 -3.46 4.88 11.00
CA ARG A 52 -3.95 6.26 10.81
C ARG A 52 -4.90 6.35 9.62
N ALA A 53 -4.57 5.72 8.49
CA ALA A 53 -5.43 5.72 7.29
C ALA A 53 -6.74 4.97 7.56
N LEU A 54 -6.67 3.80 8.20
CA LEU A 54 -7.84 2.98 8.54
C LEU A 54 -8.81 3.72 9.49
N ALA A 55 -8.29 4.56 10.38
CA ALA A 55 -9.10 5.42 11.26
C ALA A 55 -9.88 6.51 10.49
N GLY A 56 -9.60 6.71 9.20
CA GLY A 56 -10.29 7.70 8.38
C GLY A 56 -9.65 9.08 8.37
N GLY A 57 -10.43 10.11 8.02
CA GLY A 57 -9.94 11.48 7.91
C GLY A 57 -9.54 11.91 6.49
N GLY A 58 -9.36 10.93 5.60
CA GLY A 58 -9.03 11.16 4.19
C GLY A 58 -7.55 11.41 3.91
N LEU A 59 -7.12 11.00 2.73
CA LEU A 59 -5.72 11.00 2.34
C LEU A 59 -5.07 12.39 2.36
N LEU A 60 -5.75 13.41 1.87
CA LEU A 60 -5.18 14.78 1.80
C LEU A 60 -4.84 15.32 3.20
N HIS A 61 -5.76 15.15 4.16
CA HIS A 61 -5.52 15.56 5.54
C HIS A 61 -4.40 14.75 6.20
N ASN A 62 -4.50 13.43 6.10
CA ASN A 62 -3.55 12.52 6.75
C ASN A 62 -2.14 12.64 6.16
N ALA A 63 -2.00 12.73 4.84
CA ALA A 63 -0.70 12.87 4.18
C ALA A 63 0.00 14.18 4.62
N PHE A 64 -0.72 15.31 4.69
CA PHE A 64 -0.14 16.55 5.16
C PHE A 64 0.17 16.52 6.66
N GLY A 65 -0.54 15.69 7.43
CA GLY A 65 -0.24 15.41 8.84
C GLY A 65 1.17 14.88 9.07
N THR A 66 1.76 14.15 8.10
CA THR A 66 3.16 13.71 8.16
C THR A 66 4.13 14.87 8.35
N ARG A 67 3.87 16.02 7.70
CA ARG A 67 4.66 17.23 7.90
C ARG A 67 4.52 17.77 9.32
N THR A 68 3.32 17.73 9.87
CA THR A 68 3.06 18.17 11.24
C THR A 68 3.85 17.33 12.24
N LEU A 69 3.85 16.00 12.07
CA LEU A 69 4.63 15.07 12.91
C LEU A 69 6.14 15.39 12.87
N ALA A 70 6.66 15.76 11.69
CA ALA A 70 8.05 16.18 11.54
C ALA A 70 8.35 17.51 12.24
N LEU A 71 7.52 18.53 12.01
CA LEU A 71 7.74 19.90 12.53
C LEU A 71 7.64 19.97 14.06
N PHE A 72 6.80 19.14 14.67
CA PHE A 72 6.65 19.04 16.12
C PHE A 72 7.52 17.95 16.74
N GLU A 73 8.42 17.32 15.95
CA GLU A 73 9.34 16.29 16.41
C GLU A 73 8.63 15.10 17.10
N CYS A 74 7.34 14.86 16.74
CA CYS A 74 6.55 13.76 17.29
C CYS A 74 7.02 12.39 16.80
N VAL A 75 7.60 12.35 15.60
CA VAL A 75 8.16 11.15 14.97
C VAL A 75 9.52 11.53 14.35
N PRO A 76 10.58 10.75 14.60
CA PRO A 76 11.87 10.97 13.96
C PRO A 76 11.77 10.98 12.43
N ALA A 77 12.47 11.89 11.77
CA ALA A 77 12.41 12.05 10.31
C ALA A 77 12.72 10.74 9.57
N THR A 78 13.63 9.92 10.09
CA THR A 78 14.01 8.60 9.54
C THR A 78 12.84 7.62 9.44
N ARG A 79 11.83 7.74 10.30
CA ARG A 79 10.65 6.89 10.34
C ARG A 79 9.52 7.37 9.43
N LEU A 80 9.52 8.64 9.03
CA LEU A 80 8.39 9.27 8.33
C LEU A 80 8.19 8.73 6.91
N THR A 81 9.22 8.19 6.28
CA THR A 81 9.14 7.57 4.96
C THR A 81 8.24 6.33 4.99
N ASP A 82 8.45 5.46 5.98
CA ASP A 82 7.63 4.26 6.15
C ASP A 82 6.23 4.59 6.66
N TYR A 83 6.12 5.57 7.57
CA TYR A 83 4.82 6.10 7.99
C TYR A 83 3.99 6.59 6.79
N LEU A 84 4.57 7.42 5.90
CA LEU A 84 3.90 7.91 4.71
C LEU A 84 3.51 6.77 3.76
N SER A 85 4.39 5.79 3.58
CA SER A 85 4.09 4.60 2.77
C SER A 85 2.90 3.81 3.34
N GLY A 86 2.90 3.59 4.65
CA GLY A 86 1.79 2.92 5.34
C GLY A 86 0.48 3.69 5.21
N LEU A 87 0.53 5.01 5.29
CA LEU A 87 -0.64 5.86 5.16
C LEU A 87 -1.26 5.79 3.76
N VAL A 88 -0.45 5.84 2.70
CA VAL A 88 -0.94 5.81 1.31
C VAL A 88 -1.50 4.42 0.96
N ILE A 89 -0.80 3.35 1.33
CA ILE A 89 -1.28 1.96 1.15
C ILE A 89 -2.52 1.70 2.01
N GLY A 90 -2.52 2.16 3.26
CA GLY A 90 -3.67 2.01 4.17
C GLY A 90 -4.94 2.68 3.66
N GLU A 91 -4.82 3.84 3.00
CA GLU A 91 -5.97 4.51 2.39
C GLU A 91 -6.57 3.70 1.24
N GLU A 92 -5.74 3.12 0.36
CA GLU A 92 -6.19 2.22 -0.70
C GLU A 92 -6.92 1.01 -0.12
N VAL A 93 -6.30 0.35 0.88
CA VAL A 93 -6.89 -0.81 1.57
C VAL A 93 -8.22 -0.43 2.21
N ARG A 94 -8.30 0.70 2.90
CA ARG A 94 -9.53 1.20 3.53
C ARG A 94 -10.67 1.36 2.52
N GLN A 95 -10.38 1.92 1.34
CA GLN A 95 -11.38 2.11 0.29
C GLN A 95 -11.89 0.79 -0.27
N GLN A 96 -11.03 -0.23 -0.36
CA GLN A 96 -11.42 -1.53 -0.90
C GLN A 96 -12.02 -2.48 0.14
N ALA A 97 -11.74 -2.27 1.42
CA ALA A 97 -12.15 -3.19 2.50
C ALA A 97 -13.64 -3.56 2.46
N ALA A 98 -14.52 -2.59 2.16
CA ALA A 98 -15.95 -2.80 2.11
C ALA A 98 -16.44 -3.62 0.89
N THR A 99 -15.58 -3.80 -0.13
CA THR A 99 -15.93 -4.50 -1.38
C THR A 99 -15.33 -5.90 -1.47
N VAL A 100 -14.46 -6.26 -0.51
CA VAL A 100 -13.80 -7.56 -0.50
C VAL A 100 -14.76 -8.66 -0.08
N GLU A 101 -14.97 -9.62 -0.95
CA GLU A 101 -15.71 -10.83 -0.68
C GLU A 101 -14.83 -12.06 -0.98
N GLY A 102 -14.61 -12.91 0.03
CA GLY A 102 -13.87 -14.16 -0.12
C GLY A 102 -12.34 -14.02 -0.04
N PRO A 103 -11.59 -15.03 -0.52
CA PRO A 103 -10.14 -15.10 -0.32
C PRO A 103 -9.40 -14.07 -1.17
N LEU A 104 -8.47 -13.35 -0.53
CA LEU A 104 -7.59 -12.36 -1.17
C LEU A 104 -6.26 -12.98 -1.58
N TRP A 105 -5.80 -12.60 -2.77
CA TRP A 105 -4.48 -12.93 -3.28
C TRP A 105 -3.73 -11.67 -3.69
N ILE A 106 -2.48 -11.56 -3.28
CA ILE A 106 -1.56 -10.50 -3.69
C ILE A 106 -0.61 -11.06 -4.73
N ILE A 107 -0.49 -10.37 -5.87
CA ILE A 107 0.44 -10.70 -6.96
C ILE A 107 1.32 -9.48 -7.18
N GLY A 108 2.63 -9.62 -7.02
CA GLY A 108 3.56 -8.51 -7.21
C GLY A 108 4.99 -8.82 -6.77
N ALA A 109 5.84 -7.80 -6.72
CA ALA A 109 7.21 -7.90 -6.23
C ALA A 109 7.25 -8.10 -4.71
N ASN A 110 8.21 -8.88 -4.21
CA ASN A 110 8.26 -9.34 -2.82
C ASN A 110 8.19 -8.21 -1.78
N SER A 111 8.94 -7.13 -1.97
CA SER A 111 8.95 -6.00 -1.03
C SER A 111 7.59 -5.30 -0.93
N LEU A 112 6.91 -5.15 -2.05
CA LEU A 112 5.60 -4.51 -2.11
C LEU A 112 4.50 -5.44 -1.59
N THR A 113 4.55 -6.74 -1.93
CA THR A 113 3.57 -7.72 -1.45
C THR A 113 3.58 -7.87 0.05
N SER A 114 4.75 -7.78 0.69
CA SER A 114 4.86 -7.82 2.16
C SER A 114 4.17 -6.61 2.81
N ARG A 115 4.34 -5.41 2.27
CA ARG A 115 3.67 -4.20 2.76
C ARG A 115 2.14 -4.29 2.62
N TYR A 116 1.65 -4.75 1.46
CA TYR A 116 0.22 -4.95 1.27
C TYR A 116 -0.34 -6.05 2.18
N GLN A 117 0.39 -7.15 2.37
CA GLN A 117 -0.04 -8.22 3.28
C GLN A 117 -0.17 -7.71 4.72
N GLN A 118 0.78 -6.91 5.18
CA GLN A 118 0.75 -6.27 6.50
C GLN A 118 -0.43 -5.30 6.63
N ALA A 119 -0.64 -4.42 5.66
CA ALA A 119 -1.74 -3.46 5.67
C ALA A 119 -3.12 -4.14 5.64
N LEU A 120 -3.28 -5.18 4.84
CA LEU A 120 -4.50 -5.99 4.77
C LEU A 120 -4.76 -6.72 6.08
N SER A 121 -3.72 -7.27 6.70
CA SER A 121 -3.85 -7.92 8.02
C SER A 121 -4.36 -6.94 9.09
N LEU A 122 -3.83 -5.73 9.12
CA LEU A 122 -4.28 -4.67 10.04
C LEU A 122 -5.73 -4.24 9.76
N ALA A 123 -6.17 -4.32 8.52
CA ALA A 123 -7.57 -4.06 8.14
C ALA A 123 -8.52 -5.25 8.41
N GLY A 124 -8.04 -6.35 8.98
CA GLY A 124 -8.83 -7.56 9.22
C GLY A 124 -9.10 -8.38 7.95
N LEU A 125 -8.32 -8.18 6.88
CA LEU A 125 -8.45 -8.81 5.57
C LEU A 125 -7.24 -9.71 5.28
N PRO A 126 -7.12 -10.89 5.87
CA PRO A 126 -5.96 -11.75 5.65
C PRO A 126 -5.85 -12.14 4.18
N ALA A 127 -4.66 -11.93 3.59
CA ALA A 127 -4.39 -12.21 2.20
C ALA A 127 -3.26 -13.23 2.04
N ARG A 128 -3.31 -14.00 0.95
CA ARG A 128 -2.26 -14.93 0.53
C ARG A 128 -1.40 -14.25 -0.53
N VAL A 129 -0.09 -14.46 -0.46
CA VAL A 129 0.81 -14.00 -1.51
C VAL A 129 0.95 -15.11 -2.55
N ALA A 130 0.74 -14.77 -3.81
CA ALA A 130 0.95 -15.70 -4.92
C ALA A 130 2.46 -15.93 -5.14
N PRO A 131 2.87 -17.12 -5.64
CA PRO A 131 4.25 -17.36 -6.00
C PRO A 131 4.78 -16.28 -6.96
N GLY A 132 6.03 -15.84 -6.80
CA GLY A 132 6.63 -14.76 -7.61
C GLY A 132 6.60 -15.01 -9.14
N GLN A 133 6.45 -16.25 -9.55
CA GLN A 133 6.31 -16.64 -10.97
C GLN A 133 4.86 -16.74 -11.46
N ALA A 134 3.87 -16.45 -10.62
CA ALA A 134 2.45 -16.66 -10.96
C ALA A 134 2.03 -15.96 -12.26
N SER A 135 2.47 -14.72 -12.48
CA SER A 135 2.18 -13.97 -13.70
C SER A 135 2.80 -14.62 -14.95
N TRP A 136 4.05 -15.09 -14.86
CA TRP A 136 4.72 -15.77 -15.97
C TRP A 136 4.09 -17.13 -16.27
N GLN A 137 3.71 -17.89 -15.26
CA GLN A 137 3.00 -19.15 -15.41
C GLN A 137 1.65 -18.95 -16.09
N ALA A 138 0.90 -17.92 -15.70
CA ALA A 138 -0.38 -17.58 -16.32
C ALA A 138 -0.21 -17.22 -17.80
N LEU A 139 0.78 -16.35 -18.14
CA LEU A 139 1.09 -15.99 -19.52
C LEU A 139 1.53 -17.20 -20.34
N TRP A 140 2.32 -18.10 -19.77
CA TRP A 140 2.76 -19.33 -20.44
C TRP A 140 1.59 -20.28 -20.74
N HIS A 141 0.66 -20.44 -19.80
CA HIS A 141 -0.56 -21.21 -20.02
C HIS A 141 -1.44 -20.61 -21.11
N LEU A 142 -1.60 -19.28 -21.10
CA LEU A 142 -2.34 -18.57 -22.14
C LEU A 142 -1.71 -18.79 -23.53
N TYR A 143 -0.39 -18.61 -23.65
CA TYR A 143 0.34 -18.82 -24.91
C TYR A 143 0.15 -20.24 -25.46
N LYS A 144 0.14 -21.28 -24.62
CA LYS A 144 -0.07 -22.67 -25.04
C LYS A 144 -1.51 -22.97 -25.43
N SER A 145 -2.48 -22.14 -25.10
CA SER A 145 -3.90 -22.32 -25.41
C SER A 145 -4.34 -21.59 -26.69
N LEU A 146 -3.46 -20.77 -27.27
CA LEU A 146 -3.63 -20.11 -28.58
C LEU A 146 -3.18 -21.02 -29.70
#